data_801d199b15740ee734218d14a0c3f5f5
#
_entry.id   801d199b15740ee734218d14a0c3f5f5
#
_cell.length_a   1.000
_cell.length_b   1.000
_cell.length_c   1.000
_cell.angle_alpha   90.00
_cell.angle_beta   90.00
_cell.angle_gamma   90.00
#
_symmetry.space_group_name_H-M   'P 1'
#
loop_
_entity.id
_entity.type
_entity.pdbx_description
1 polymer ?
#
loop_
_entity_poly.entity_id
_entity_poly.type
_entity_poly.pdbx_seq_one_letter_code
_entity_poly.pdbx_strand_id
1 'polypeptide(L)'
;SLQRRDPFPEMDLVVVTTADTQGMVGVEQLMQNAVTEVLLKDCFPENDVEKTTLPVLRTVFEGKPCADFGKKYPLLRNKYGFTWCGVTFSDADQKGVLSYEIEGRECQLPFGIGHLEEGEFPIYKEKCASSGAWMDQNTLFIFCWLIGESVASIRIRLYFSEDGLTIHMNKTEETKYNEYMGFLNS
;
A
#
# COMPACT_ATOMS: atom_id res chain seq x y z
N SER A 1 4.93 -6.81 -16.05
CA SER A 1 6.05 -7.44 -15.33
C SER A 1 7.19 -7.72 -16.29
N LEU A 2 8.39 -7.35 -15.90
CA LEU A 2 9.60 -7.65 -16.65
C LEU A 2 10.17 -8.99 -16.17
N GLN A 3 10.38 -9.92 -17.11
CA GLN A 3 11.13 -11.16 -16.83
C GLN A 3 12.36 -11.15 -17.70
N ARG A 4 13.52 -11.32 -17.09
CA ARG A 4 14.79 -11.39 -17.78
C ARG A 4 15.57 -12.63 -17.37
N ARG A 5 16.23 -13.25 -18.34
CA ARG A 5 17.19 -14.35 -18.14
C ARG A 5 18.54 -13.92 -18.65
N ASP A 6 19.53 -13.90 -17.80
CA ASP A 6 20.90 -13.61 -18.15
C ASP A 6 21.73 -14.90 -17.91
N PRO A 7 22.13 -15.62 -18.97
CA PRO A 7 23.01 -16.79 -18.85
C PRO A 7 24.47 -16.36 -18.74
N PHE A 8 25.17 -16.97 -17.82
CA PHE A 8 26.64 -16.84 -17.65
C PHE A 8 27.28 -18.22 -17.78
N PRO A 9 27.51 -18.69 -19.03
CA PRO A 9 27.97 -20.06 -19.30
C PRO A 9 29.31 -20.41 -18.65
N GLU A 10 30.18 -19.42 -18.54
CA GLU A 10 31.51 -19.60 -17.94
C GLU A 10 31.45 -19.92 -16.43
N MET A 11 30.33 -19.55 -15.79
CA MET A 11 30.07 -19.77 -14.35
C MET A 11 29.05 -20.86 -14.08
N ASP A 12 28.53 -21.50 -15.12
CA ASP A 12 27.40 -22.45 -15.03
C ASP A 12 26.20 -21.86 -14.27
N LEU A 13 25.93 -20.59 -14.52
CA LEU A 13 24.96 -19.79 -13.79
C LEU A 13 23.88 -19.20 -14.71
N VAL A 14 22.66 -19.28 -14.29
CA VAL A 14 21.51 -18.56 -14.91
C VAL A 14 20.87 -17.68 -13.86
N VAL A 15 20.84 -16.38 -14.09
CA VAL A 15 20.13 -15.43 -13.24
C VAL A 15 18.76 -15.14 -13.86
N VAL A 16 17.71 -15.34 -13.08
CA VAL A 16 16.35 -15.01 -13.45
C VAL A 16 15.85 -13.91 -12.53
N THR A 17 15.50 -12.77 -13.11
CA THR A 17 14.91 -11.65 -12.38
C THR A 17 13.48 -11.45 -12.80
N THR A 18 12.60 -11.25 -11.84
CA THR A 18 11.21 -10.85 -12.05
C THR A 18 10.95 -9.58 -11.27
N ALA A 19 10.45 -8.54 -11.94
CA ALA A 19 10.10 -7.30 -11.31
C ALA A 19 8.87 -6.69 -11.96
N ASP A 20 8.03 -6.06 -11.17
CA ASP A 20 7.03 -5.16 -11.67
C ASP A 20 7.60 -3.73 -11.67
N THR A 21 7.92 -3.25 -12.87
CA THR A 21 8.60 -1.98 -13.08
C THR A 21 7.72 -0.97 -13.78
N GLN A 22 6.42 -1.07 -13.63
CA GLN A 22 5.45 -0.18 -14.29
C GLN A 22 5.78 1.29 -14.01
N GLY A 23 5.94 2.06 -15.08
CA GLY A 23 6.23 3.50 -14.99
C GLY A 23 7.65 3.88 -14.57
N MET A 24 8.56 2.92 -14.36
CA MET A 24 9.95 3.20 -14.00
C MET A 24 10.88 3.12 -15.20
N VAL A 25 11.51 4.20 -15.54
CA VAL A 25 12.54 4.27 -16.62
C VAL A 25 13.92 3.95 -16.01
N GLY A 26 14.69 3.10 -16.68
CA GLY A 26 16.06 2.79 -16.29
C GLY A 26 16.24 1.67 -15.26
N VAL A 27 15.16 1.02 -14.82
CA VAL A 27 15.24 -0.10 -13.85
C VAL A 27 16.03 -1.28 -14.42
N GLU A 28 15.94 -1.54 -15.72
CA GLU A 28 16.73 -2.60 -16.36
C GLU A 28 18.23 -2.45 -16.12
N GLN A 29 18.74 -1.21 -16.26
CA GLN A 29 20.14 -0.92 -16.02
C GLN A 29 20.52 -1.08 -14.55
N LEU A 30 19.65 -0.65 -13.62
CA LEU A 30 19.88 -0.83 -12.19
C LEU A 30 19.92 -2.32 -11.81
N MET A 31 19.03 -3.13 -12.36
CA MET A 31 19.00 -4.57 -12.12
C MET A 31 20.25 -5.23 -12.71
N GLN A 32 20.66 -4.86 -13.93
CA GLN A 32 21.87 -5.37 -14.55
C GLN A 32 23.12 -5.02 -13.76
N ASN A 33 23.22 -3.78 -13.28
CA ASN A 33 24.35 -3.34 -12.45
C ASN A 33 24.40 -4.13 -11.13
N ALA A 34 23.26 -4.31 -10.46
CA ALA A 34 23.19 -5.07 -9.21
C ALA A 34 23.62 -6.54 -9.40
N VAL A 35 23.14 -7.19 -10.46
CA VAL A 35 23.57 -8.56 -10.80
C VAL A 35 25.07 -8.61 -11.09
N THR A 36 25.58 -7.66 -11.89
CA THR A 36 27.00 -7.60 -12.24
C THR A 36 27.88 -7.36 -11.02
N GLU A 37 27.48 -6.44 -10.13
CA GLU A 37 28.22 -6.17 -8.88
C GLU A 37 28.27 -7.37 -7.96
N VAL A 38 27.18 -8.12 -7.84
CA VAL A 38 27.12 -9.33 -7.02
C VAL A 38 28.00 -10.42 -7.61
N LEU A 39 27.94 -10.63 -8.91
CA LEU A 39 28.73 -11.67 -9.59
C LEU A 39 30.22 -11.37 -9.61
N LEU A 40 30.61 -10.09 -9.75
CA LEU A 40 32.02 -9.69 -9.77
C LEU A 40 32.68 -9.74 -8.39
N LYS A 41 31.94 -9.81 -7.31
CA LYS A 41 32.47 -9.83 -5.93
C LYS A 41 32.80 -11.22 -5.42
N ASP A 42 32.68 -12.30 -6.26
CA ASP A 42 32.93 -13.70 -5.88
C ASP A 42 32.26 -14.13 -4.55
N CYS A 43 31.25 -13.40 -4.14
CA CYS A 43 30.58 -13.62 -2.87
C CYS A 43 29.09 -13.75 -3.13
N PHE A 44 28.58 -14.97 -3.27
CA PHE A 44 27.31 -15.26 -2.65
C PHE A 44 27.59 -15.42 -1.15
N PRO A 45 27.33 -14.43 -0.31
CA PRO A 45 27.41 -14.70 1.11
C PRO A 45 26.37 -15.78 1.40
N GLU A 46 26.81 -16.88 1.99
CA GLU A 46 25.90 -17.87 2.59
C GLU A 46 25.06 -17.25 3.72
N ASN A 47 25.15 -15.96 3.87
CA ASN A 47 24.63 -15.21 5.00
C ASN A 47 23.32 -14.55 4.63
N ASP A 48 22.33 -14.93 5.39
CA ASP A 48 21.11 -14.22 5.70
C ASP A 48 20.73 -13.14 4.67
N VAL A 49 19.97 -13.56 3.69
CA VAL A 49 19.10 -12.62 2.98
C VAL A 49 18.34 -11.91 4.10
N GLU A 50 18.76 -10.69 4.45
CA GLU A 50 17.95 -9.84 5.31
C GLU A 50 16.57 -9.83 4.69
N LYS A 51 15.62 -10.47 5.36
CA LYS A 51 14.23 -10.46 4.91
C LYS A 51 13.81 -9.01 4.90
N THR A 52 13.78 -8.42 3.72
CA THR A 52 13.26 -7.07 3.54
C THR A 52 11.80 -7.11 3.96
N THR A 53 11.51 -6.61 5.14
CA THR A 53 10.14 -6.48 5.62
C THR A 53 9.52 -5.21 5.02
N LEU A 54 8.25 -5.30 4.66
CA LEU A 54 7.51 -4.11 4.25
C LEU A 54 7.53 -3.07 5.37
N PRO A 55 7.71 -1.77 5.06
CA PRO A 55 7.73 -0.74 6.08
C PRO A 55 6.38 -0.65 6.80
N VAL A 56 6.45 -0.53 8.11
CA VAL A 56 5.30 -0.31 8.98
C VAL A 56 5.22 1.17 9.34
N LEU A 57 4.06 1.76 9.19
CA LEU A 57 3.82 3.14 9.61
C LEU A 57 3.88 3.24 11.15
N ARG A 58 4.46 4.32 11.63
CA ARG A 58 4.52 4.63 13.07
C ARG A 58 3.66 5.84 13.36
N THR A 59 2.76 5.69 14.32
CA THR A 59 2.00 6.81 14.86
C THR A 59 2.95 7.81 15.52
N VAL A 60 2.81 9.09 15.16
CA VAL A 60 3.60 10.19 15.73
C VAL A 60 2.77 11.04 16.70
N PHE A 61 1.49 10.77 16.81
CA PHE A 61 0.55 11.48 17.66
C PHE A 61 0.31 10.69 18.96
N GLU A 62 0.50 11.36 20.09
CA GLU A 62 0.17 10.86 21.41
C GLU A 62 -1.09 11.56 21.91
N GLY A 63 -2.23 10.89 21.82
CA GLY A 63 -3.50 11.45 22.24
C GLY A 63 -4.71 10.67 21.75
N LYS A 64 -5.89 11.19 22.01
CA LYS A 64 -7.14 10.58 21.51
C LYS A 64 -7.50 11.20 20.17
N PRO A 65 -7.68 10.39 19.10
CA PRO A 65 -8.16 10.89 17.83
C PRO A 65 -9.56 11.49 17.92
N CYS A 66 -9.82 12.50 17.09
CA CYS A 66 -11.15 13.12 16.96
C CYS A 66 -12.12 12.32 16.08
N ALA A 67 -11.67 11.21 15.49
CA ALA A 67 -12.49 10.40 14.62
C ALA A 67 -13.69 9.79 15.36
N ASP A 68 -14.87 9.90 14.76
CA ASP A 68 -16.07 9.21 15.22
C ASP A 68 -16.09 7.80 14.60
N PHE A 69 -15.51 6.85 15.32
CA PHE A 69 -15.38 5.48 14.87
C PHE A 69 -16.75 4.81 14.73
N GLY A 70 -16.96 4.16 13.58
CA GLY A 70 -18.20 3.50 13.20
C GLY A 70 -19.20 4.41 12.47
N LYS A 71 -18.95 5.70 12.44
CA LYS A 71 -19.77 6.62 11.64
C LYS A 71 -19.50 6.43 10.15
N LYS A 72 -20.57 6.40 9.35
CA LYS A 72 -20.52 6.46 7.89
C LYS A 72 -20.67 7.93 7.47
N TYR A 73 -19.64 8.47 6.87
CA TYR A 73 -19.64 9.83 6.32
C TYR A 73 -20.09 9.77 4.86
N PRO A 74 -21.25 10.34 4.51
CA PRO A 74 -21.69 10.42 3.13
C PRO A 74 -20.74 11.34 2.36
N LEU A 75 -20.31 10.92 1.18
CA LEU A 75 -19.40 11.68 0.34
C LEU A 75 -20.17 12.47 -0.72
N LEU A 76 -19.72 13.66 -1.02
CA LEU A 76 -20.22 14.45 -2.14
C LEU A 76 -20.03 13.71 -3.45
N ARG A 77 -20.89 13.99 -4.42
CA ARG A 77 -20.80 13.37 -5.76
C ARG A 77 -19.41 13.53 -6.33
N ASN A 78 -18.78 12.43 -6.68
CA ASN A 78 -17.43 12.38 -7.20
C ASN A 78 -17.34 11.45 -8.43
N LYS A 79 -16.30 11.63 -9.22
CA LYS A 79 -16.09 10.88 -10.47
C LYS A 79 -15.69 9.41 -10.24
N TYR A 80 -15.38 9.03 -9.01
CA TYR A 80 -14.91 7.69 -8.66
C TYR A 80 -16.03 6.77 -8.19
N GLY A 81 -17.25 7.31 -7.99
CA GLY A 81 -18.41 6.54 -7.56
C GLY A 81 -18.46 6.17 -6.08
N PHE A 82 -17.60 6.79 -5.25
CA PHE A 82 -17.69 6.62 -3.79
C PHE A 82 -18.91 7.34 -3.24
N THR A 83 -19.69 6.67 -2.40
CA THR A 83 -20.92 7.22 -1.82
C THR A 83 -20.76 7.54 -0.34
N TRP A 84 -20.03 6.75 0.40
CA TRP A 84 -19.69 6.98 1.81
C TRP A 84 -18.36 6.34 2.17
N CYS A 85 -17.81 6.79 3.30
CA CYS A 85 -16.61 6.21 3.91
C CYS A 85 -16.72 6.27 5.44
N GLY A 86 -16.07 5.35 6.14
CA GLY A 86 -15.98 5.34 7.59
C GLY A 86 -14.83 4.46 8.08
N VAL A 87 -14.46 4.63 9.34
CA VAL A 87 -13.41 3.85 10.00
C VAL A 87 -13.97 3.23 11.26
N THR A 88 -13.73 1.95 11.45
CA THR A 88 -13.87 1.29 12.75
C THR A 88 -12.48 0.98 13.30
N PHE A 89 -12.35 0.94 14.63
CA PHE A 89 -11.07 0.68 15.29
C PHE A 89 -11.25 -0.14 16.57
N SER A 90 -10.36 -1.09 16.80
CA SER A 90 -10.24 -1.90 18.01
C SER A 90 -8.93 -1.54 18.72
N ASP A 91 -9.04 -0.89 19.88
CA ASP A 91 -7.87 -0.55 20.71
C ASP A 91 -7.14 -1.80 21.22
N ALA A 92 -7.89 -2.89 21.50
CA ALA A 92 -7.32 -4.12 22.04
C ALA A 92 -6.34 -4.77 21.06
N ASP A 93 -6.67 -4.74 19.77
CA ASP A 93 -5.89 -5.41 18.72
C ASP A 93 -5.02 -4.42 17.94
N GLN A 94 -5.13 -3.13 18.23
CA GLN A 94 -4.52 -2.05 17.45
C GLN A 94 -4.85 -2.19 15.94
N LYS A 95 -6.10 -2.52 15.64
CA LYS A 95 -6.63 -2.85 14.33
C LYS A 95 -7.72 -1.88 13.92
N GLY A 96 -7.67 -1.43 12.66
CA GLY A 96 -8.73 -0.64 12.06
C GLY A 96 -9.24 -1.28 10.77
N VAL A 97 -10.44 -0.87 10.37
CA VAL A 97 -11.03 -1.20 9.08
C VAL A 97 -11.54 0.09 8.44
N LEU A 98 -10.99 0.42 7.30
CA LEU A 98 -11.53 1.44 6.41
C LEU A 98 -12.65 0.82 5.59
N SER A 99 -13.88 1.26 5.81
CA SER A 99 -15.07 0.81 5.07
C SER A 99 -15.55 1.93 4.15
N TYR A 100 -15.94 1.57 2.94
CA TYR A 100 -16.47 2.51 1.96
C TYR A 100 -17.37 1.81 0.95
N GLU A 101 -18.17 2.58 0.24
CA GLU A 101 -18.98 2.05 -0.86
C GLU A 101 -18.56 2.69 -2.17
N ILE A 102 -18.37 1.87 -3.19
CA ILE A 102 -18.07 2.27 -4.54
C ILE A 102 -18.96 1.50 -5.52
N GLU A 103 -19.67 2.21 -6.38
CA GLU A 103 -20.60 1.62 -7.36
C GLU A 103 -21.59 0.63 -6.74
N GLY A 104 -22.10 0.92 -5.54
CA GLY A 104 -23.09 0.07 -4.84
C GLY A 104 -22.47 -1.18 -4.19
N ARG A 105 -21.14 -1.30 -4.13
CA ARG A 105 -20.43 -2.39 -3.45
C ARG A 105 -19.76 -1.86 -2.19
N GLU A 106 -20.08 -2.47 -1.07
CA GLU A 106 -19.37 -2.19 0.19
C GLU A 106 -18.00 -2.88 0.17
N CYS A 107 -16.97 -2.10 0.48
CA CYS A 107 -15.56 -2.49 0.48
C CYS A 107 -14.98 -2.29 1.85
N GLN A 108 -14.06 -3.15 2.26
CA GLN A 108 -13.37 -3.09 3.54
C GLN A 108 -11.88 -3.31 3.35
N LEU A 109 -11.07 -2.42 3.90
CA LEU A 109 -9.61 -2.52 3.91
C LEU A 109 -9.13 -2.55 5.36
N PRO A 110 -8.71 -3.71 5.89
CA PRO A 110 -8.14 -3.79 7.23
C PRO A 110 -6.76 -3.13 7.26
N PHE A 111 -6.37 -2.57 8.41
CA PHE A 111 -5.04 -2.02 8.64
C PHE A 111 -4.63 -2.16 10.10
N GLY A 112 -3.33 -2.33 10.36
CA GLY A 112 -2.77 -2.37 11.71
C GLY A 112 -2.14 -1.03 12.12
N ILE A 113 -2.14 -0.71 13.41
CA ILE A 113 -1.35 0.38 13.98
C ILE A 113 -0.09 -0.20 14.62
N GLY A 114 1.08 0.16 14.07
CA GLY A 114 2.36 -0.40 14.53
C GLY A 114 2.68 -1.80 14.01
N HIS A 115 1.82 -2.38 13.20
CA HIS A 115 2.03 -3.65 12.52
C HIS A 115 1.32 -3.67 11.16
N LEU A 116 1.57 -4.69 10.36
CA LEU A 116 0.87 -4.93 9.09
C LEU A 116 -0.32 -5.85 9.32
N GLU A 117 -1.46 -5.50 8.73
CA GLU A 117 -2.60 -6.40 8.57
C GLU A 117 -2.63 -6.92 7.15
N GLU A 118 -2.65 -8.24 7.03
CA GLU A 118 -2.84 -8.92 5.76
C GLU A 118 -4.32 -9.03 5.41
N GLY A 119 -4.62 -8.94 4.14
CA GLY A 119 -5.99 -9.01 3.65
C GLY A 119 -6.07 -9.14 2.15
N GLU A 120 -7.27 -8.91 1.67
CA GLU A 120 -7.59 -8.85 0.26
C GLU A 120 -7.98 -7.42 -0.09
N PHE A 121 -7.32 -6.87 -1.12
CA PHE A 121 -7.63 -5.52 -1.57
C PHE A 121 -9.03 -5.49 -2.19
N PRO A 122 -9.90 -4.58 -1.73
CA PRO A 122 -11.28 -4.53 -2.18
C PRO A 122 -11.40 -4.36 -3.70
N ILE A 123 -12.49 -4.91 -4.29
CA ILE A 123 -12.83 -4.87 -5.72
C ILE A 123 -11.93 -5.77 -6.58
N TYR A 124 -10.62 -5.64 -6.50
CA TYR A 124 -9.66 -6.35 -7.35
C TYR A 124 -9.27 -7.72 -6.81
N LYS A 125 -9.57 -7.98 -5.53
CA LYS A 125 -9.34 -9.29 -4.89
C LYS A 125 -7.87 -9.73 -4.88
N GLU A 126 -6.97 -8.76 -4.88
CA GLU A 126 -5.53 -9.02 -4.77
C GLU A 126 -5.08 -9.04 -3.31
N LYS A 127 -4.10 -9.87 -2.99
CA LYS A 127 -3.49 -9.89 -1.65
C LYS A 127 -2.88 -8.54 -1.33
N CYS A 128 -3.06 -8.08 -0.10
CA CYS A 128 -2.47 -6.84 0.37
C CYS A 128 -2.00 -6.94 1.82
N ALA A 129 -1.15 -6.01 2.20
CA ALA A 129 -0.74 -5.76 3.58
C ALA A 129 -0.83 -4.26 3.86
N SER A 130 -1.48 -3.89 4.95
CA SER A 130 -1.79 -2.49 5.24
C SER A 130 -1.38 -2.11 6.66
N SER A 131 -0.84 -0.90 6.81
CA SER A 131 -0.64 -0.28 8.12
C SER A 131 -1.19 1.13 8.14
N GLY A 132 -1.63 1.57 9.31
CA GLY A 132 -2.09 2.92 9.57
C GLY A 132 -1.27 3.64 10.63
N ALA A 133 -1.30 4.95 10.62
CA ALA A 133 -0.69 5.77 11.64
C ALA A 133 -1.47 7.07 11.83
N TRP A 134 -1.65 7.49 13.07
CA TRP A 134 -2.15 8.82 13.39
C TRP A 134 -1.02 9.83 13.30
N MET A 135 -1.18 10.81 12.43
CA MET A 135 -0.23 11.90 12.23
C MET A 135 -0.48 13.05 13.21
N ASP A 136 -1.74 13.29 13.50
CA ASP A 136 -2.27 14.21 14.52
C ASP A 136 -3.66 13.72 14.97
N GLN A 137 -4.36 14.52 15.79
CA GLN A 137 -5.66 14.16 16.32
C GLN A 137 -6.76 13.97 15.25
N ASN A 138 -6.57 14.56 14.07
CA ASN A 138 -7.58 14.60 13.01
C ASN A 138 -7.17 13.77 11.79
N THR A 139 -5.90 13.39 11.68
CA THR A 139 -5.36 12.81 10.45
C THR A 139 -4.91 11.37 10.65
N LEU A 140 -5.61 10.44 10.00
CA LEU A 140 -5.19 9.05 9.85
C LEU A 140 -4.55 8.84 8.47
N PHE A 141 -3.36 8.28 8.46
CA PHE A 141 -2.67 7.88 7.24
C PHE A 141 -2.63 6.35 7.15
N ILE A 142 -3.09 5.80 6.03
CA ILE A 142 -3.07 4.36 5.75
C ILE A 142 -2.21 4.12 4.51
N PHE A 143 -1.31 3.16 4.62
CA PHE A 143 -0.50 2.68 3.51
C PHE A 143 -0.85 1.21 3.24
N CYS A 144 -1.26 0.93 2.01
CA CYS A 144 -1.60 -0.42 1.56
C CYS A 144 -0.62 -0.87 0.48
N TRP A 145 0.07 -1.95 0.73
CA TRP A 145 0.93 -2.65 -0.21
C TRP A 145 0.14 -3.74 -0.91
N LEU A 146 0.09 -3.72 -2.22
CA LEU A 146 -0.42 -4.82 -3.02
C LEU A 146 0.72 -5.81 -3.27
N ILE A 147 0.52 -7.06 -2.89
CA ILE A 147 1.53 -8.13 -2.92
C ILE A 147 1.06 -9.34 -3.74
N GLY A 148 0.11 -9.11 -4.64
CA GLY A 148 -0.44 -10.10 -5.55
C GLY A 148 0.32 -10.19 -6.89
N GLU A 149 -0.43 -10.29 -7.96
CA GLU A 149 0.12 -10.30 -9.33
C GLU A 149 0.68 -8.93 -9.74
N SER A 150 0.11 -7.87 -9.18
CA SER A 150 0.55 -6.49 -9.38
C SER A 150 1.24 -5.99 -8.12
N VAL A 151 2.44 -5.46 -8.27
CA VAL A 151 3.13 -4.79 -7.17
C VAL A 151 2.78 -3.31 -7.22
N ALA A 152 1.97 -2.88 -6.27
CA ALA A 152 1.44 -1.53 -6.21
C ALA A 152 1.42 -1.02 -4.77
N SER A 153 1.33 0.28 -4.59
CA SER A 153 1.06 0.86 -3.27
C SER A 153 0.01 1.97 -3.35
N ILE A 154 -0.90 1.96 -2.39
CA ILE A 154 -1.93 2.96 -2.26
C ILE A 154 -1.77 3.66 -0.92
N ARG A 155 -1.76 4.97 -0.96
CA ARG A 155 -1.66 5.86 0.19
C ARG A 155 -2.99 6.56 0.37
N ILE A 156 -3.58 6.41 1.55
CA ILE A 156 -4.87 7.01 1.89
C ILE A 156 -4.66 7.89 3.11
N ARG A 157 -5.05 9.15 3.00
CA ARG A 157 -5.06 10.09 4.11
C ARG A 157 -6.50 10.50 4.37
N LEU A 158 -6.93 10.30 5.60
CA LEU A 158 -8.26 10.64 6.09
C LEU A 158 -8.11 11.83 7.04
N TYR A 159 -8.77 12.93 6.75
CA TYR A 159 -8.84 14.09 7.63
C TYR A 159 -10.25 14.23 8.18
N PHE A 160 -10.39 14.08 9.49
CA PHE A 160 -11.65 14.20 10.23
C PHE A 160 -11.83 15.62 10.72
N SER A 161 -13.01 16.19 10.49
CA SER A 161 -13.43 17.48 11.02
C SER A 161 -14.76 17.34 11.77
N GLU A 162 -15.19 18.38 12.48
CA GLU A 162 -16.50 18.39 13.15
C GLU A 162 -17.64 18.15 12.15
N ASP A 163 -17.51 18.71 10.95
CA ASP A 163 -18.55 18.69 9.93
C ASP A 163 -18.45 17.50 8.96
N GLY A 164 -17.30 16.80 8.90
CA GLY A 164 -17.17 15.76 7.91
C GLY A 164 -15.79 15.10 7.79
N LEU A 165 -15.57 14.49 6.64
CA LEU A 165 -14.38 13.72 6.30
C LEU A 165 -13.84 14.15 4.94
N THR A 166 -12.55 14.44 4.86
CA THR A 166 -11.83 14.59 3.59
C THR A 166 -10.88 13.40 3.40
N ILE A 167 -10.92 12.81 2.23
CA ILE A 167 -10.07 11.68 1.85
C ILE A 167 -9.15 12.13 0.72
N HIS A 168 -7.86 11.92 0.89
CA HIS A 168 -6.89 12.04 -0.19
C HIS A 168 -6.28 10.69 -0.47
N MET A 169 -6.33 10.27 -1.72
CA MET A 169 -5.78 9.00 -2.18
C MET A 169 -4.70 9.23 -3.23
N ASN A 170 -3.65 8.45 -3.17
CA ASN A 170 -2.57 8.44 -4.14
C ASN A 170 -2.06 7.02 -4.32
N LYS A 171 -1.66 6.66 -5.52
CA LYS A 171 -1.07 5.38 -5.86
C LYS A 171 0.26 5.55 -6.59
N THR A 172 1.07 4.51 -6.63
CA THR A 172 2.36 4.52 -7.33
C THR A 172 2.24 4.12 -8.80
N GLU A 173 1.26 3.28 -9.16
CA GLU A 173 1.04 2.80 -10.53
C GLU A 173 0.03 3.67 -11.27
N GLU A 174 0.26 3.86 -12.56
CA GLU A 174 -0.60 4.72 -13.39
C GLU A 174 -1.78 3.98 -14.03
N THR A 175 -1.72 2.66 -14.15
CA THR A 175 -2.62 1.91 -15.04
C THR A 175 -3.76 1.16 -14.38
N LYS A 176 -3.65 0.83 -13.07
CA LYS A 176 -4.71 0.17 -12.29
C LYS A 176 -5.14 1.05 -11.13
N TYR A 177 -6.32 0.81 -10.59
CA TYR A 177 -6.86 1.47 -9.39
C TYR A 177 -7.01 2.99 -9.51
N ASN A 178 -7.42 3.48 -10.68
CA ASN A 178 -7.62 4.92 -10.94
C ASN A 178 -8.62 5.57 -9.99
N GLU A 179 -9.57 4.80 -9.46
CA GLU A 179 -10.56 5.21 -8.47
C GLU A 179 -9.94 5.58 -7.12
N TYR A 180 -8.70 5.14 -6.85
CA TYR A 180 -7.97 5.47 -5.62
C TYR A 180 -7.01 6.66 -5.80
N MET A 181 -7.40 7.63 -6.60
CA MET A 181 -6.61 8.85 -6.83
C MET A 181 -7.44 10.11 -6.64
N GLY A 182 -6.91 11.08 -5.92
CA GLY A 182 -7.49 12.41 -5.76
C GLY A 182 -8.14 12.64 -4.40
N PHE A 183 -9.08 13.57 -4.36
CA PHE A 183 -9.75 14.03 -3.15
C PHE A 183 -11.24 13.70 -3.17
N LEU A 184 -11.75 13.31 -2.01
CA LEU A 184 -13.17 13.09 -1.73
C LEU A 184 -13.52 13.84 -0.45
N ASN A 185 -14.64 14.54 -0.46
CA ASN A 185 -15.14 15.30 0.68
C ASN A 185 -16.55 14.81 1.06
N SER A 186 -16.84 14.82 2.34
CA SER A 186 -18.18 14.62 2.87
C SER A 186 -18.98 15.92 2.92
#